data_ff6b8ecb90b50fbd8803515ff8a8e852
#
_entry.id   ff6b8ecb90b50fbd8803515ff8a8e852
#
_cell.length_a   1.000
_cell.length_b   1.000
_cell.length_c   1.000
_cell.angle_alpha   90.00
_cell.angle_beta   90.00
_cell.angle_gamma   90.00
#
_symmetry.space_group_name_H-M   'P 1'
#
loop_
_entity.id
_entity.type
_entity.pdbx_description
1 polymer ?
#
loop_
_entity_poly.entity_id
_entity_poly.type
_entity_poly.pdbx_seq_one_letter_code
_entity_poly.pdbx_strand_id
1 'polypeptide(L)'
;MNAALRILTWLLALALVALPVVAVVNGWIGAERWPLSKLRVQGELARVQPAQLQAAVLPHARRGFFAVRLEDAKQAVEKLPWVERAEVRKRWPDVLEVRITEHKPFARWGEDKLLSEHGRLFPMPKELSGLDLPQLGGPESQVQEVTALYNESRQLFAPMGLDVTTLVMDARGSWSLLLGNGTQVVVGRTDARPRLGRFARMLPQLLAAQAQPLVRADLRYTNGFALSWGEAPKAQPPAAIPTPLPAPIAVAGRLLQGIT
;
A
#
# COMPACT_ATOMS: atom_id res chain seq x y z
N MET A 1 68.02 10.37 -8.73
CA MET A 1 66.71 9.73 -8.99
C MET A 1 65.66 10.71 -8.56
N ASN A 2 64.98 11.35 -9.50
CA ASN A 2 64.16 12.54 -9.26
C ASN A 2 62.89 12.21 -8.43
N ALA A 3 62.50 13.12 -7.52
CA ALA A 3 61.33 12.96 -6.69
C ALA A 3 60.05 12.56 -7.51
N ALA A 4 59.96 13.11 -8.72
CA ALA A 4 58.89 12.77 -9.67
C ALA A 4 58.86 11.25 -10.04
N LEU A 5 60.05 10.64 -10.21
CA LEU A 5 60.15 9.23 -10.55
C LEU A 5 59.70 8.32 -9.37
N ARG A 6 60.00 8.72 -8.14
CA ARG A 6 59.53 8.01 -6.92
C ARG A 6 58.02 8.12 -6.75
N ILE A 7 57.44 9.31 -7.00
CA ILE A 7 56.02 9.50 -6.94
C ILE A 7 55.30 8.67 -8.02
N LEU A 8 55.82 8.64 -9.23
CA LEU A 8 55.27 7.84 -10.32
C LEU A 8 55.30 6.33 -10.01
N THR A 9 56.40 5.82 -9.42
CA THR A 9 56.49 4.41 -9.03
C THR A 9 55.51 4.03 -7.91
N TRP A 10 55.29 4.93 -6.93
CA TRP A 10 54.28 4.72 -5.89
C TRP A 10 52.85 4.75 -6.44
N LEU A 11 52.55 5.64 -7.36
CA LEU A 11 51.23 5.70 -8.04
C LEU A 11 50.99 4.44 -8.88
N LEU A 12 52.04 3.98 -9.60
CA LEU A 12 51.93 2.75 -10.38
C LEU A 12 51.74 1.52 -9.51
N ALA A 13 52.47 1.43 -8.39
CA ALA A 13 52.32 0.33 -7.41
C ALA A 13 50.92 0.35 -6.78
N LEU A 14 50.43 1.54 -6.42
CA LEU A 14 49.07 1.72 -5.89
C LEU A 14 48.01 1.32 -6.93
N ALA A 15 48.15 1.75 -8.17
CA ALA A 15 47.24 1.39 -9.25
C ALA A 15 47.24 -0.12 -9.53
N LEU A 16 48.42 -0.77 -9.51
CA LEU A 16 48.54 -2.21 -9.71
C LEU A 16 47.81 -3.04 -8.65
N VAL A 17 47.76 -2.55 -7.41
CA VAL A 17 47.04 -3.20 -6.31
C VAL A 17 45.56 -2.83 -6.31
N ALA A 18 45.23 -1.55 -6.54
CA ALA A 18 43.89 -1.06 -6.50
C ALA A 18 43.03 -1.55 -7.69
N LEU A 19 43.63 -1.62 -8.89
CA LEU A 19 42.90 -1.94 -10.12
C LEU A 19 42.23 -3.35 -10.11
N PRO A 20 42.92 -4.44 -9.69
CA PRO A 20 42.29 -5.74 -9.57
C PRO A 20 41.18 -5.76 -8.48
N VAL A 21 41.38 -5.04 -7.36
CA VAL A 21 40.35 -4.95 -6.32
C VAL A 21 39.12 -4.24 -6.83
N VAL A 22 39.30 -3.12 -7.51
CA VAL A 22 38.19 -2.36 -8.16
C VAL A 22 37.52 -3.20 -9.24
N ALA A 23 38.28 -3.95 -10.02
CA ALA A 23 37.75 -4.82 -11.08
C ALA A 23 36.87 -5.96 -10.51
N VAL A 24 37.25 -6.55 -9.37
CA VAL A 24 36.46 -7.57 -8.67
C VAL A 24 35.21 -6.97 -8.04
N VAL A 25 35.32 -5.82 -7.39
CA VAL A 25 34.18 -5.17 -6.71
C VAL A 25 33.14 -4.69 -7.74
N ASN A 26 33.58 -4.21 -8.90
CA ASN A 26 32.69 -3.80 -9.99
C ASN A 26 32.19 -4.97 -10.86
N GLY A 27 32.65 -6.20 -10.60
CA GLY A 27 32.21 -7.39 -11.36
C GLY A 27 32.84 -7.53 -12.75
N TRP A 28 33.92 -6.79 -13.06
CA TRP A 28 34.66 -6.92 -14.33
C TRP A 28 35.45 -8.23 -14.39
N ILE A 29 35.90 -8.71 -13.23
CA ILE A 29 36.64 -9.97 -13.07
C ILE A 29 36.01 -10.72 -11.88
N GLY A 30 35.68 -11.98 -12.09
CA GLY A 30 35.28 -12.86 -10.99
C GLY A 30 33.78 -13.18 -10.91
N ALA A 31 32.92 -12.57 -11.72
CA ALA A 31 31.52 -12.97 -11.82
C ALA A 31 31.36 -14.47 -12.19
N GLU A 32 32.22 -14.95 -13.08
CA GLU A 32 32.27 -16.36 -13.49
C GLU A 32 32.95 -17.29 -12.46
N ARG A 33 33.87 -16.75 -11.65
CA ARG A 33 34.59 -17.54 -10.64
C ARG A 33 33.81 -17.70 -9.32
N TRP A 34 32.95 -16.73 -8.98
CA TRP A 34 32.12 -16.76 -7.78
C TRP A 34 30.66 -16.42 -8.14
N PRO A 35 30.01 -17.29 -8.94
CA PRO A 35 28.60 -17.09 -9.28
C PRO A 35 27.73 -17.27 -8.04
N LEU A 36 26.64 -16.51 -7.95
CA LEU A 36 25.56 -16.81 -7.01
C LEU A 36 24.68 -17.87 -7.65
N SER A 37 24.87 -19.13 -7.26
CA SER A 37 24.20 -20.29 -7.87
C SER A 37 22.97 -20.74 -7.11
N LYS A 38 22.86 -20.38 -5.82
CA LYS A 38 21.77 -20.81 -4.95
C LYS A 38 20.98 -19.61 -4.43
N LEU A 39 19.68 -19.67 -4.64
CA LEU A 39 18.71 -18.75 -4.03
C LEU A 39 18.04 -19.49 -2.86
N ARG A 40 18.23 -18.98 -1.63
CA ARG A 40 17.52 -19.48 -0.46
C ARG A 40 16.45 -18.47 -0.08
N VAL A 41 15.21 -18.90 -0.11
CA VAL A 41 14.08 -18.09 0.30
C VAL A 41 13.64 -18.49 1.70
N GLN A 42 13.40 -17.52 2.57
CA GLN A 42 12.89 -17.70 3.93
C GLN A 42 11.66 -16.81 4.12
N GLY A 43 10.65 -17.33 4.79
CA GLY A 43 9.37 -16.66 5.08
C GLY A 43 8.19 -17.54 4.77
N GLU A 44 7.03 -17.16 5.24
CA GLU A 44 5.76 -17.81 4.91
C GLU A 44 5.29 -17.29 3.55
N LEU A 45 5.51 -18.07 2.50
CA LEU A 45 5.10 -17.74 1.13
C LEU A 45 3.71 -18.35 0.88
N ALA A 46 2.67 -17.60 1.16
CA ALA A 46 1.29 -18.01 0.88
C ALA A 46 0.81 -17.54 -0.52
N ARG A 47 1.30 -16.40 -0.97
CA ARG A 47 0.81 -15.71 -2.19
C ARG A 47 1.93 -15.33 -3.17
N VAL A 48 3.14 -15.12 -2.69
CA VAL A 48 4.30 -14.84 -3.56
C VAL A 48 4.74 -16.13 -4.26
N GLN A 49 4.69 -16.16 -5.57
CA GLN A 49 5.16 -17.31 -6.34
C GLN A 49 6.69 -17.34 -6.36
N PRO A 50 7.33 -18.49 -6.06
CA PRO A 50 8.79 -18.64 -6.11
C PRO A 50 9.41 -18.26 -7.46
N ALA A 51 8.71 -18.51 -8.56
CA ALA A 51 9.16 -18.16 -9.91
C ALA A 51 9.26 -16.63 -10.12
N GLN A 52 8.30 -15.86 -9.59
CA GLN A 52 8.33 -14.40 -9.68
C GLN A 52 9.48 -13.83 -8.86
N LEU A 53 9.73 -14.38 -7.68
CA LEU A 53 10.84 -14.01 -6.85
C LEU A 53 12.19 -14.30 -7.52
N GLN A 54 12.33 -15.50 -8.09
CA GLN A 54 13.54 -15.87 -8.83
C GLN A 54 13.76 -14.93 -10.02
N ALA A 55 12.72 -14.62 -10.80
CA ALA A 55 12.80 -13.70 -11.93
C ALA A 55 13.22 -12.28 -11.49
N ALA A 56 12.74 -11.79 -10.34
CA ALA A 56 13.09 -10.48 -9.81
C ALA A 56 14.56 -10.42 -9.36
N VAL A 57 15.10 -11.49 -8.79
CA VAL A 57 16.45 -11.53 -8.20
C VAL A 57 17.52 -11.90 -9.24
N LEU A 58 17.19 -12.70 -10.25
CA LEU A 58 18.14 -13.27 -11.22
C LEU A 58 19.02 -12.22 -11.92
N PRO A 59 18.54 -11.07 -12.39
CA PRO A 59 19.38 -10.06 -13.05
C PRO A 59 20.48 -9.51 -12.13
N HIS A 60 20.21 -9.43 -10.82
CA HIS A 60 21.12 -8.96 -9.82
C HIS A 60 22.13 -10.04 -9.41
N ALA A 61 21.69 -11.30 -9.28
CA ALA A 61 22.53 -12.43 -8.91
C ALA A 61 23.59 -12.76 -9.98
N ARG A 62 23.32 -12.53 -11.25
CA ARG A 62 24.26 -12.74 -12.38
C ARG A 62 25.54 -11.91 -12.28
N ARG A 63 25.56 -10.85 -11.51
CA ARG A 63 26.76 -10.03 -11.27
C ARG A 63 27.82 -10.73 -10.43
N GLY A 64 27.48 -11.86 -9.83
CA GLY A 64 28.37 -12.64 -8.97
C GLY A 64 28.41 -12.12 -7.53
N PHE A 65 29.06 -12.89 -6.65
CA PHE A 65 29.02 -12.69 -5.21
C PHE A 65 29.53 -11.31 -4.74
N PHE A 66 30.60 -10.79 -5.37
CA PHE A 66 31.22 -9.53 -4.93
C PHE A 66 30.53 -8.30 -5.52
N ALA A 67 30.04 -8.38 -6.77
CA ALA A 67 29.46 -7.24 -7.48
C ALA A 67 27.94 -7.12 -7.33
N VAL A 68 27.26 -8.09 -6.70
CA VAL A 68 25.82 -7.97 -6.43
C VAL A 68 25.53 -6.82 -5.49
N ARG A 69 24.65 -5.94 -5.91
CA ARG A 69 24.10 -4.87 -5.07
C ARG A 69 22.87 -5.39 -4.37
N LEU A 70 22.96 -5.62 -3.06
CA LEU A 70 21.88 -6.19 -2.26
C LEU A 70 20.67 -5.30 -2.19
N GLU A 71 20.87 -3.98 -2.18
CA GLU A 71 19.77 -3.01 -2.14
C GLU A 71 18.97 -3.02 -3.44
N ASP A 72 19.61 -3.13 -4.60
CA ASP A 72 18.91 -3.23 -5.89
C ASP A 72 18.07 -4.53 -5.95
N ALA A 73 18.61 -5.64 -5.46
CA ALA A 73 17.90 -6.92 -5.38
C ALA A 73 16.72 -6.85 -4.40
N LYS A 74 16.90 -6.21 -3.24
CA LYS A 74 15.85 -5.97 -2.25
C LYS A 74 14.72 -5.15 -2.85
N GLN A 75 15.01 -4.02 -3.50
CA GLN A 75 14.01 -3.17 -4.14
C GLN A 75 13.27 -3.90 -5.26
N ALA A 76 13.95 -4.78 -6.01
CA ALA A 76 13.31 -5.58 -7.04
C ALA A 76 12.29 -6.57 -6.46
N VAL A 77 12.61 -7.16 -5.31
CA VAL A 77 11.70 -8.06 -4.57
C VAL A 77 10.54 -7.29 -3.95
N GLU A 78 10.79 -6.13 -3.35
CA GLU A 78 9.76 -5.28 -2.72
C GLU A 78 8.76 -4.67 -3.73
N LYS A 79 9.07 -4.70 -5.03
CA LYS A 79 8.13 -4.33 -6.10
C LYS A 79 7.08 -5.41 -6.39
N LEU A 80 7.25 -6.62 -5.89
CA LEU A 80 6.26 -7.67 -6.06
C LEU A 80 5.00 -7.35 -5.24
N PRO A 81 3.79 -7.52 -5.79
CA PRO A 81 2.55 -7.01 -5.20
C PRO A 81 2.27 -7.44 -3.77
N TRP A 82 2.71 -8.66 -3.40
CA TRP A 82 2.45 -9.23 -2.08
C TRP A 82 3.58 -9.05 -1.08
N VAL A 83 4.70 -8.47 -1.49
CA VAL A 83 5.87 -8.30 -0.62
C VAL A 83 5.76 -6.99 0.15
N GLU A 84 5.60 -7.09 1.45
CA GLU A 84 5.61 -5.94 2.35
C GLU A 84 7.04 -5.48 2.66
N ARG A 85 7.92 -6.44 2.88
CA ARG A 85 9.34 -6.21 3.19
C ARG A 85 10.19 -7.36 2.69
N ALA A 86 11.36 -7.04 2.17
CA ALA A 86 12.38 -8.01 1.82
C ALA A 86 13.69 -7.69 2.54
N GLU A 87 14.39 -8.71 2.99
CA GLU A 87 15.78 -8.64 3.44
C GLU A 87 16.60 -9.54 2.55
N VAL A 88 17.66 -9.00 1.96
CA VAL A 88 18.56 -9.74 1.07
C VAL A 88 19.95 -9.78 1.68
N ARG A 89 20.51 -10.97 1.80
CA ARG A 89 21.83 -11.21 2.40
C ARG A 89 22.66 -12.15 1.53
N LYS A 90 23.95 -11.92 1.49
CA LYS A 90 24.89 -12.84 0.87
C LYS A 90 25.41 -13.86 1.90
N ARG A 91 25.42 -15.14 1.55
CA ARG A 91 26.10 -16.18 2.29
C ARG A 91 27.18 -16.81 1.43
N TRP A 92 28.39 -16.71 1.92
CA TRP A 92 29.52 -17.34 1.24
C TRP A 92 29.36 -18.86 1.21
N PRO A 93 29.75 -19.59 0.12
CA PRO A 93 30.43 -19.05 -1.06
C PRO A 93 29.51 -18.53 -2.18
N ASP A 94 28.26 -19.02 -2.33
CA ASP A 94 27.48 -18.91 -3.55
C ASP A 94 25.97 -18.70 -3.32
N VAL A 95 25.57 -18.38 -2.09
CA VAL A 95 24.14 -18.30 -1.69
C VAL A 95 23.68 -16.85 -1.58
N LEU A 96 22.58 -16.53 -2.24
CA LEU A 96 21.79 -15.34 -1.99
C LEU A 96 20.59 -15.73 -1.12
N GLU A 97 20.50 -15.21 0.07
CA GLU A 97 19.40 -15.46 1.00
C GLU A 97 18.43 -14.29 0.96
N VAL A 98 17.16 -14.58 0.69
CA VAL A 98 16.08 -13.60 0.62
C VAL A 98 15.03 -13.98 1.65
N ARG A 99 14.85 -13.12 2.65
CA ARG A 99 13.76 -13.24 3.62
C ARG A 99 12.65 -12.30 3.24
N ILE A 100 11.42 -12.81 3.19
CA ILE A 100 10.24 -12.07 2.77
C ILE A 100 9.22 -12.06 3.88
N THR A 101 8.58 -10.90 4.04
CA THR A 101 7.34 -10.74 4.80
C THR A 101 6.25 -10.35 3.81
N GLU A 102 5.18 -11.15 3.73
CA GLU A 102 4.04 -10.86 2.88
C GLU A 102 3.08 -9.88 3.56
N HIS A 103 2.37 -9.09 2.74
CA HIS A 103 1.27 -8.26 3.20
C HIS A 103 0.14 -9.10 3.79
N LYS A 104 -0.32 -8.75 4.99
CA LYS A 104 -1.55 -9.27 5.58
C LYS A 104 -2.67 -8.27 5.29
N PRO A 105 -3.66 -8.61 4.45
CA PRO A 105 -4.74 -7.70 4.12
C PRO A 105 -5.65 -7.49 5.33
N PHE A 106 -5.86 -6.23 5.68
CA PHE A 106 -6.71 -5.78 6.79
C PHE A 106 -8.07 -5.28 6.27
N ALA A 107 -8.07 -4.54 5.17
CA ALA A 107 -9.25 -3.93 4.57
C ALA A 107 -9.08 -3.77 3.05
N ARG A 108 -10.18 -3.60 2.36
CA ARG A 108 -10.19 -3.11 0.97
C ARG A 108 -10.08 -1.58 1.01
N TRP A 109 -9.33 -1.00 0.07
CA TRP A 109 -9.18 0.45 -0.05
C TRP A 109 -9.58 0.92 -1.44
N GLY A 110 -10.69 1.64 -1.51
CA GLY A 110 -11.27 2.01 -2.81
C GLY A 110 -11.66 0.78 -3.62
N GLU A 111 -11.42 0.80 -4.92
CA GLU A 111 -11.84 -0.26 -5.83
C GLU A 111 -10.72 -1.25 -6.15
N ASP A 112 -9.46 -0.78 -6.15
CA ASP A 112 -8.31 -1.48 -6.74
C ASP A 112 -7.16 -1.77 -5.77
N LYS A 113 -7.28 -1.36 -4.48
CA LYS A 113 -6.22 -1.52 -3.48
C LYS A 113 -6.68 -2.30 -2.26
N LEU A 114 -5.69 -2.85 -1.59
CA LEU A 114 -5.82 -3.41 -0.25
C LEU A 114 -4.99 -2.60 0.73
N LEU A 115 -5.44 -2.55 1.96
CA LEU A 115 -4.73 -2.00 3.09
C LEU A 115 -4.17 -3.16 3.93
N SER A 116 -2.88 -3.15 4.23
CA SER A 116 -2.26 -4.12 5.12
C SER A 116 -2.50 -3.78 6.60
N GLU A 117 -2.29 -4.74 7.49
CA GLU A 117 -2.33 -4.54 8.95
C GLU A 117 -1.36 -3.44 9.43
N HIS A 118 -0.29 -3.20 8.67
CA HIS A 118 0.71 -2.17 8.96
C HIS A 118 0.42 -0.81 8.30
N GLY A 119 -0.78 -0.62 7.75
CA GLY A 119 -1.20 0.65 7.16
C GLY A 119 -0.59 0.96 5.79
N ARG A 120 -0.10 -0.04 5.06
CA ARG A 120 0.43 0.11 3.70
C ARG A 120 -0.62 -0.26 2.66
N LEU A 121 -0.75 0.59 1.64
CA LEU A 121 -1.58 0.30 0.49
C LEU A 121 -0.79 -0.53 -0.52
N PHE A 122 -1.43 -1.55 -1.07
CA PHE A 122 -0.87 -2.37 -2.13
C PHE A 122 -1.96 -2.77 -3.14
N PRO A 123 -1.61 -3.08 -4.40
CA PRO A 123 -2.58 -3.42 -5.43
C PRO A 123 -3.39 -4.66 -5.06
N MET A 124 -4.69 -4.65 -5.33
CA MET A 124 -5.55 -5.81 -5.16
C MET A 124 -5.41 -6.73 -6.39
N PRO A 125 -4.94 -7.96 -6.23
CA PRO A 125 -4.94 -8.94 -7.31
C PRO A 125 -6.37 -9.32 -7.71
N LYS A 126 -6.60 -9.50 -9.01
CA LYS A 126 -7.93 -9.79 -9.56
C LYS A 126 -8.58 -11.06 -8.99
N GLU A 127 -7.75 -12.01 -8.57
CA GLU A 127 -8.16 -13.30 -8.02
C GLU A 127 -8.76 -13.19 -6.61
N LEU A 128 -8.60 -12.05 -5.94
CA LEU A 128 -8.97 -11.85 -4.52
C LEU A 128 -10.16 -10.90 -4.30
N SER A 129 -10.93 -10.64 -5.35
CA SER A 129 -12.12 -9.80 -5.25
C SER A 129 -13.21 -10.32 -4.28
N GLY A 130 -13.12 -11.60 -3.85
CA GLY A 130 -14.07 -12.27 -2.95
C GLY A 130 -13.68 -12.31 -1.48
N LEU A 131 -12.66 -11.57 -1.03
CA LEU A 131 -12.31 -11.52 0.39
C LEU A 131 -13.38 -10.76 1.17
N ASP A 132 -13.85 -11.37 2.26
CA ASP A 132 -14.75 -10.72 3.23
C ASP A 132 -13.93 -9.80 4.15
N LEU A 133 -13.65 -8.59 3.63
CA LEU A 133 -12.89 -7.56 4.31
C LEU A 133 -13.70 -6.27 4.34
N PRO A 134 -13.56 -5.47 5.41
CA PRO A 134 -14.21 -4.17 5.46
C PRO A 134 -13.74 -3.26 4.31
N GLN A 135 -14.65 -2.42 3.84
CA GLN A 135 -14.37 -1.46 2.78
C GLN A 135 -13.99 -0.12 3.39
N LEU A 136 -12.76 0.30 3.20
CA LEU A 136 -12.27 1.61 3.60
C LEU A 136 -12.00 2.47 2.37
N GLY A 137 -12.05 3.79 2.53
CA GLY A 137 -11.76 4.69 1.44
C GLY A 137 -11.49 6.12 1.87
N GLY A 138 -10.71 6.82 1.05
CA GLY A 138 -10.34 8.21 1.27
C GLY A 138 -9.10 8.59 0.49
N PRO A 139 -8.61 9.83 0.64
CA PRO A 139 -7.31 10.22 0.10
C PRO A 139 -6.18 9.34 0.67
N GLU A 140 -5.24 8.93 -0.16
CA GLU A 140 -4.11 8.07 0.28
C GLU A 140 -3.25 8.71 1.38
N SER A 141 -3.18 10.04 1.40
CA SER A 141 -2.50 10.78 2.46
C SER A 141 -3.18 10.65 3.84
N GLN A 142 -4.42 10.17 3.88
CA GLN A 142 -5.24 10.08 5.09
C GLN A 142 -5.47 8.61 5.54
N VAL A 143 -4.71 7.66 5.02
CA VAL A 143 -4.85 6.23 5.37
C VAL A 143 -4.84 6.00 6.87
N GLN A 144 -3.93 6.65 7.60
CA GLN A 144 -3.81 6.51 9.05
C GLN A 144 -5.04 7.03 9.77
N GLU A 145 -5.57 8.18 9.35
CA GLU A 145 -6.76 8.81 9.95
C GLU A 145 -8.01 7.96 9.72
N VAL A 146 -8.19 7.45 8.49
CA VAL A 146 -9.29 6.55 8.13
C VAL A 146 -9.20 5.27 8.96
N THR A 147 -8.02 4.68 9.09
CA THR A 147 -7.81 3.44 9.87
C THR A 147 -8.07 3.68 11.36
N ALA A 148 -7.61 4.80 11.89
CA ALA A 148 -7.84 5.17 13.29
C ALA A 148 -9.35 5.32 13.58
N LEU A 149 -10.06 6.08 12.76
CA LEU A 149 -11.50 6.29 12.93
C LEU A 149 -12.30 4.99 12.74
N TYR A 150 -11.87 4.12 11.83
CA TYR A 150 -12.48 2.80 11.64
C TYR A 150 -12.34 1.93 12.90
N ASN A 151 -11.15 1.85 13.49
CA ASN A 151 -10.92 1.07 14.71
C ASN A 151 -11.70 1.63 15.89
N GLU A 152 -11.72 2.96 16.06
CA GLU A 152 -12.54 3.64 17.07
C GLU A 152 -14.04 3.35 16.87
N SER A 153 -14.52 3.43 15.63
CA SER A 153 -15.92 3.16 15.30
C SER A 153 -16.30 1.70 15.62
N ARG A 154 -15.44 0.73 15.27
CA ARG A 154 -15.66 -0.67 15.64
C ARG A 154 -15.81 -0.84 17.16
N GLN A 155 -14.94 -0.20 17.94
CA GLN A 155 -15.02 -0.25 19.40
C GLN A 155 -16.31 0.37 19.94
N LEU A 156 -16.78 1.46 19.33
CA LEU A 156 -18.02 2.13 19.73
C LEU A 156 -19.28 1.28 19.47
N PHE A 157 -19.32 0.55 18.35
CA PHE A 157 -20.50 -0.22 17.92
C PHE A 157 -20.46 -1.70 18.34
N ALA A 158 -19.28 -2.25 18.68
CA ALA A 158 -19.12 -3.65 19.11
C ALA A 158 -20.01 -4.07 20.31
N PRO A 159 -20.22 -3.23 21.36
CA PRO A 159 -21.10 -3.61 22.48
C PRO A 159 -22.57 -3.84 22.07
N MET A 160 -22.98 -3.34 20.91
CA MET A 160 -24.32 -3.51 20.34
C MET A 160 -24.40 -4.66 19.34
N GLY A 161 -23.31 -5.41 19.14
CA GLY A 161 -23.22 -6.46 18.12
C GLY A 161 -23.23 -5.93 16.69
N LEU A 162 -22.90 -4.65 16.49
CA LEU A 162 -22.90 -4.02 15.19
C LEU A 162 -21.45 -3.86 14.71
N ASP A 163 -21.13 -4.51 13.59
CA ASP A 163 -19.86 -4.33 12.90
C ASP A 163 -19.91 -3.10 11.96
N VAL A 164 -18.75 -2.49 11.74
CA VAL A 164 -18.58 -1.46 10.71
C VAL A 164 -18.06 -2.13 9.45
N THR A 165 -18.89 -2.22 8.43
CA THR A 165 -18.54 -2.86 7.15
C THR A 165 -17.88 -1.92 6.17
N THR A 166 -18.23 -0.63 6.24
CA THR A 166 -17.64 0.40 5.36
C THR A 166 -17.38 1.67 6.15
N LEU A 167 -16.22 2.31 5.89
CA LEU A 167 -15.94 3.67 6.34
C LEU A 167 -15.20 4.42 5.24
N VAL A 168 -15.76 5.56 4.84
CA VAL A 168 -15.21 6.36 3.74
C VAL A 168 -15.11 7.83 4.16
N MET A 169 -13.99 8.44 3.80
CA MET A 169 -13.82 9.89 3.80
C MET A 169 -13.85 10.40 2.37
N ASP A 170 -14.77 11.31 2.05
CA ASP A 170 -14.80 11.91 0.72
C ASP A 170 -13.65 12.92 0.51
N ALA A 171 -13.50 13.39 -0.74
CA ALA A 171 -12.46 14.36 -1.10
C ALA A 171 -12.59 15.71 -0.38
N ARG A 172 -13.76 15.99 0.22
CA ARG A 172 -14.02 17.21 1.00
C ARG A 172 -13.78 16.99 2.50
N GLY A 173 -13.35 15.79 2.90
CA GLY A 173 -13.11 15.40 4.29
C GLY A 173 -14.39 15.04 5.07
N SER A 174 -15.50 14.72 4.40
CA SER A 174 -16.72 14.27 5.05
C SER A 174 -16.71 12.76 5.23
N TRP A 175 -17.11 12.32 6.42
CA TRP A 175 -17.11 10.92 6.82
C TRP A 175 -18.50 10.30 6.67
N SER A 176 -18.52 9.08 6.19
CA SER A 176 -19.69 8.21 6.17
C SER A 176 -19.28 6.79 6.51
N LEU A 177 -20.19 6.05 7.15
CA LEU A 177 -19.98 4.65 7.46
C LEU A 177 -21.25 3.83 7.22
N LEU A 178 -21.09 2.53 7.03
CA LEU A 178 -22.16 1.55 6.91
C LEU A 178 -21.97 0.53 8.03
N LEU A 179 -23.01 0.30 8.80
CA LEU A 179 -23.04 -0.75 9.82
C LEU A 179 -23.47 -2.08 9.20
N GLY A 180 -23.10 -3.20 9.85
CA GLY A 180 -23.42 -4.55 9.39
C GLY A 180 -24.90 -4.87 9.27
N ASN A 181 -25.75 -4.14 9.97
CA ASN A 181 -27.21 -4.22 9.83
C ASN A 181 -27.79 -3.40 8.65
N GLY A 182 -26.93 -2.78 7.83
CA GLY A 182 -27.32 -1.96 6.69
C GLY A 182 -27.59 -0.48 7.01
N THR A 183 -27.43 -0.04 8.25
CA THR A 183 -27.61 1.37 8.62
C THR A 183 -26.51 2.24 8.02
N GLN A 184 -26.87 3.20 7.19
CA GLN A 184 -25.96 4.22 6.67
C GLN A 184 -25.85 5.39 7.67
N VAL A 185 -24.63 5.75 8.07
CA VAL A 185 -24.37 6.86 8.99
C VAL A 185 -23.56 7.93 8.29
N VAL A 186 -24.14 9.13 8.16
CA VAL A 186 -23.49 10.32 7.60
C VAL A 186 -23.00 11.18 8.75
N VAL A 187 -21.68 11.30 8.91
CA VAL A 187 -21.07 11.96 10.05
C VAL A 187 -20.74 13.43 9.77
N GLY A 188 -20.28 13.70 8.52
CA GLY A 188 -19.84 15.03 8.10
C GLY A 188 -18.35 15.27 8.32
N ARG A 189 -17.93 16.54 8.11
CA ARG A 189 -16.49 16.92 8.10
C ARG A 189 -15.91 17.20 9.47
N THR A 190 -16.70 17.78 10.35
CA THR A 190 -16.25 18.30 11.65
C THR A 190 -16.72 17.39 12.77
N ASP A 191 -15.90 17.28 13.81
CA ASP A 191 -16.27 16.60 15.07
C ASP A 191 -16.73 15.13 14.86
N ALA A 192 -16.11 14.40 13.94
CA ALA A 192 -16.53 13.04 13.59
C ALA A 192 -16.56 12.12 14.84
N ARG A 193 -15.50 12.09 15.63
CA ARG A 193 -15.40 11.27 16.85
C ARG A 193 -16.46 11.62 17.90
N PRO A 194 -16.64 12.90 18.32
CA PRO A 194 -17.70 13.28 19.26
C PRO A 194 -19.11 12.95 18.76
N ARG A 195 -19.39 13.13 17.46
CA ARG A 195 -20.70 12.82 16.85
C ARG A 195 -20.98 11.33 16.88
N LEU A 196 -20.02 10.52 16.45
CA LEU A 196 -20.12 9.05 16.50
C LEU A 196 -20.31 8.55 17.92
N GLY A 197 -19.51 9.05 18.88
CA GLY A 197 -19.64 8.66 20.28
C GLY A 197 -20.99 9.03 20.88
N ARG A 198 -21.55 10.19 20.55
CA ARG A 198 -22.90 10.58 20.97
C ARG A 198 -23.98 9.68 20.35
N PHE A 199 -23.87 9.43 19.05
CA PHE A 199 -24.81 8.55 18.35
C PHE A 199 -24.77 7.13 18.91
N ALA A 200 -23.59 6.53 19.07
CA ALA A 200 -23.43 5.19 19.61
C ALA A 200 -24.06 5.03 21.02
N ARG A 201 -23.94 6.03 21.89
CA ARG A 201 -24.58 6.01 23.23
C ARG A 201 -26.12 6.04 23.17
N MET A 202 -26.67 6.74 22.18
CA MET A 202 -28.13 6.85 22.04
C MET A 202 -28.75 5.74 21.22
N LEU A 203 -27.97 5.07 20.38
CA LEU A 203 -28.45 4.08 19.41
C LEU A 203 -29.27 2.95 20.05
N PRO A 204 -28.90 2.34 21.20
CA PRO A 204 -29.72 1.29 21.82
C PRO A 204 -31.11 1.76 22.19
N GLN A 205 -31.25 2.97 22.71
CA GLN A 205 -32.56 3.54 23.07
C GLN A 205 -33.38 3.84 21.80
N LEU A 206 -32.74 4.33 20.76
CA LEU A 206 -33.39 4.62 19.48
C LEU A 206 -33.92 3.35 18.82
N LEU A 207 -33.13 2.29 18.82
CA LEU A 207 -33.53 0.99 18.25
C LEU A 207 -34.64 0.32 19.08
N ALA A 208 -34.65 0.50 20.40
CA ALA A 208 -35.71 -0.04 21.26
C ALA A 208 -37.03 0.71 21.12
N ALA A 209 -37.01 1.99 20.74
CA ALA A 209 -38.18 2.84 20.60
C ALA A 209 -38.95 2.64 19.29
N GLN A 210 -38.36 1.96 18.31
CA GLN A 210 -38.93 1.80 16.98
C GLN A 210 -38.94 0.35 16.52
N ALA A 211 -40.08 -0.11 16.00
CA ALA A 211 -40.17 -1.47 15.45
C ALA A 211 -39.54 -1.61 14.07
N GLN A 212 -39.40 -0.52 13.35
CA GLN A 212 -38.80 -0.51 12.00
C GLN A 212 -37.27 -0.42 12.10
N PRO A 213 -36.51 -1.04 11.18
CA PRO A 213 -35.05 -0.92 11.13
C PRO A 213 -34.60 0.50 10.82
N LEU A 214 -33.52 0.94 11.44
CA LEU A 214 -32.86 2.21 11.12
C LEU A 214 -32.12 2.05 9.80
N VAL A 215 -32.48 2.84 8.78
CA VAL A 215 -31.86 2.81 7.45
C VAL A 215 -30.76 3.84 7.35
N ARG A 216 -31.00 5.04 7.87
CA ARG A 216 -30.05 6.14 7.75
C ARG A 216 -30.06 7.02 9.00
N ALA A 217 -28.85 7.42 9.43
CA ALA A 217 -28.64 8.42 10.47
C ALA A 217 -27.74 9.54 9.92
N ASP A 218 -28.21 10.78 9.95
CA ASP A 218 -27.42 11.95 9.60
C ASP A 218 -27.03 12.72 10.86
N LEU A 219 -25.74 12.73 11.17
CA LEU A 219 -25.17 13.29 12.39
C LEU A 219 -24.65 14.72 12.19
N ARG A 220 -24.87 15.34 11.04
CA ARG A 220 -24.33 16.67 10.71
C ARG A 220 -24.95 17.79 11.53
N TYR A 221 -26.12 17.55 12.11
CA TYR A 221 -26.81 18.53 12.92
C TYR A 221 -26.15 18.75 14.29
N THR A 222 -26.11 20.00 14.71
CA THR A 222 -25.41 20.38 15.96
C THR A 222 -26.10 19.81 17.20
N ASN A 223 -27.44 19.83 17.24
CA ASN A 223 -28.22 19.52 18.43
C ASN A 223 -29.02 18.20 18.35
N GLY A 224 -28.76 17.37 17.33
CA GLY A 224 -29.51 16.11 17.19
C GLY A 224 -29.05 15.29 15.99
N PHE A 225 -29.92 14.34 15.61
CA PHE A 225 -29.72 13.48 14.45
C PHE A 225 -30.99 13.50 13.61
N ALA A 226 -30.84 13.44 12.27
CA ALA A 226 -31.96 13.12 11.41
C ALA A 226 -31.93 11.60 11.15
N LEU A 227 -33.03 10.91 11.50
CA LEU A 227 -33.12 9.46 11.39
C LEU A 227 -34.17 9.07 10.36
N SER A 228 -33.87 8.09 9.53
CA SER A 228 -34.82 7.50 8.58
C SER A 228 -35.03 6.03 8.92
N TRP A 229 -36.26 5.62 9.10
CA TRP A 229 -36.68 4.28 9.46
C TRP A 229 -37.44 3.65 8.29
N GLY A 230 -37.40 2.34 8.14
CA GLY A 230 -38.16 1.65 7.10
C GLY A 230 -37.38 0.49 6.48
N GLU A 231 -37.84 0.00 5.33
CA GLU A 231 -37.10 -0.99 4.55
C GLU A 231 -35.81 -0.36 3.97
N ALA A 232 -34.68 -1.03 4.13
CA ALA A 232 -33.43 -0.58 3.53
C ALA A 232 -33.60 -0.48 1.99
N PRO A 233 -33.25 0.64 1.36
CA PRO A 233 -33.17 0.68 -0.10
C PRO A 233 -32.22 -0.45 -0.52
N LYS A 234 -32.63 -1.28 -1.49
CA LYS A 234 -31.76 -2.30 -2.09
C LYS A 234 -30.41 -1.66 -2.35
N ALA A 235 -29.35 -2.23 -1.79
CA ALA A 235 -28.00 -1.68 -1.73
C ALA A 235 -27.63 -1.00 -3.05
N GLN A 236 -27.66 0.33 -3.04
CA GLN A 236 -27.00 1.11 -4.08
C GLN A 236 -25.53 1.18 -3.61
N PRO A 237 -24.58 0.72 -4.39
CA PRO A 237 -23.17 0.85 -4.03
C PRO A 237 -22.90 2.31 -3.71
N PRO A 238 -22.02 2.62 -2.73
CA PRO A 238 -21.64 3.99 -2.41
C PRO A 238 -21.26 4.69 -3.71
N ALA A 239 -21.85 5.89 -3.94
CA ALA A 239 -21.62 6.65 -5.16
C ALA A 239 -20.12 6.68 -5.47
N ALA A 240 -19.76 6.15 -6.63
CA ALA A 240 -18.38 6.09 -7.10
C ALA A 240 -17.74 7.47 -6.90
N ILE A 241 -16.55 7.50 -6.35
CA ILE A 241 -15.73 8.72 -6.25
C ILE A 241 -15.69 9.29 -7.66
N PRO A 242 -16.18 10.51 -7.92
CA PRO A 242 -16.16 11.07 -9.26
C PRO A 242 -14.71 11.06 -9.76
N THR A 243 -14.46 10.24 -10.78
CA THR A 243 -13.18 10.20 -11.48
C THR A 243 -12.87 11.63 -11.92
N PRO A 244 -11.68 12.18 -11.63
CA PRO A 244 -11.31 13.50 -12.12
C PRO A 244 -11.43 13.50 -13.65
N LEU A 245 -12.23 14.42 -14.18
CA LEU A 245 -12.37 14.63 -15.62
C LEU A 245 -10.95 14.77 -16.22
N PRO A 246 -10.65 14.07 -17.33
CA PRO A 246 -9.38 14.25 -18.02
C PRO A 246 -9.24 15.74 -18.38
N ALA A 247 -8.07 16.29 -18.11
CA ALA A 247 -7.75 17.67 -18.44
C ALA A 247 -8.00 17.93 -19.95
N PRO A 248 -8.56 19.08 -20.35
CA PRO A 248 -8.83 19.36 -21.74
C PRO A 248 -7.52 19.31 -22.53
N ILE A 249 -7.48 18.46 -23.55
CA ILE A 249 -6.36 18.39 -24.48
C ILE A 249 -6.29 19.72 -25.20
N ALA A 250 -5.25 20.50 -24.94
CA ALA A 250 -4.96 21.71 -25.69
C ALA A 250 -4.67 21.34 -27.15
N VAL A 251 -5.64 21.55 -28.02
CA VAL A 251 -5.44 21.45 -29.47
C VAL A 251 -4.60 22.63 -29.90
N ALA A 252 -3.30 22.40 -30.11
CA ALA A 252 -2.41 23.38 -30.73
C ALA A 252 -2.85 23.60 -32.18
N GLY A 253 -3.58 24.69 -32.41
CA GLY A 253 -3.95 25.14 -33.74
C GLY A 253 -2.69 25.54 -34.52
N ARG A 254 -2.38 24.82 -35.58
CA ARG A 254 -1.37 25.16 -36.58
C ARG A 254 -1.88 26.36 -37.36
N LEU A 255 -1.29 27.52 -37.15
CA LEU A 255 -1.45 28.68 -38.02
C LEU A 255 -0.79 28.35 -39.38
N LEU A 256 -1.61 28.17 -40.40
CA LEU A 256 -1.22 28.19 -41.80
C LEU A 256 -0.84 29.68 -42.15
N GLN A 257 0.44 29.96 -42.33
CA GLN A 257 0.86 31.12 -43.04
C GLN A 257 0.73 30.85 -44.53
N GLY A 258 -0.27 31.51 -45.15
CA GLY A 258 -0.45 31.57 -46.58
C GLY A 258 0.55 32.53 -47.20
N ILE A 259 0.95 32.14 -48.37
CA ILE A 259 1.87 32.75 -49.34
C ILE A 259 1.19 33.93 -49.99
N THR A 260 1.88 35.01 -50.15
CA THR A 260 2.06 35.83 -51.37
C THR A 260 3.37 36.57 -51.31
#